data_3517622beeb333c46fae7810ce031238
#
_entry.id   3517622beeb333c46fae7810ce031238
#
_cell.length_a   1.000
_cell.length_b   1.000
_cell.length_c   1.000
_cell.angle_alpha   90.00
_cell.angle_beta   90.00
_cell.angle_gamma   90.00
#
_symmetry.space_group_name_H-M   'P 1'
#
loop_
_entity.id
_entity.type
_entity.pdbx_description
1 polymer ?
#
loop_
_entity_poly.entity_id
_entity_poly.type
_entity_poly.pdbx_seq_one_letter_code
_entity_poly.pdbx_strand_id
1 'polypeptide(L)'
;MNSKRSCVYVVLFLFVAAILVISAGMAVNQLKEQFVDIQNEAQTMNDNNIVDKLRKRNKDVIGYLEIPDTTISYPVMQKKDNPDFYLNHDIDKNYSFYGTPYLSAYCDLEKSDNLIIYGHNINGGKMFGALTQYRDETFYKKHKDILFTTKDKKKYKIFSVISVNKNDFPYWKFVMAQDEPDYDTFINKVRQYSIYDIDITPKYGEKILTLSTCDNRRGDDYRCVVFAVELVG
;
A
#
# COMPACT_ATOMS: atom_id res chain seq x y z
N MET A 1 47.28 -6.65 34.67
CA MET A 1 46.47 -7.81 34.18
C MET A 1 45.13 -7.44 33.60
N ASN A 2 44.59 -6.23 33.85
CA ASN A 2 43.23 -5.81 33.37
C ASN A 2 43.17 -5.33 31.90
N SER A 3 44.27 -4.75 31.34
CA SER A 3 44.28 -4.19 29.98
C SER A 3 44.04 -5.22 28.87
N LYS A 4 44.63 -6.43 28.97
CA LYS A 4 44.43 -7.50 27.98
C LYS A 4 43.00 -8.06 27.94
N ARG A 5 42.33 -8.12 29.09
CA ARG A 5 40.93 -8.57 29.15
C ARG A 5 39.96 -7.56 28.51
N SER A 6 40.17 -6.26 28.76
CA SER A 6 39.39 -5.19 28.09
C SER A 6 39.54 -5.24 26.58
N CYS A 7 40.72 -5.46 26.04
CA CYS A 7 40.95 -5.55 24.59
C CYS A 7 40.21 -6.73 23.96
N VAL A 8 40.17 -7.88 24.62
CA VAL A 8 39.41 -9.08 24.16
C VAL A 8 37.92 -8.82 24.10
N TYR A 9 37.33 -8.16 25.11
CA TYR A 9 35.90 -7.83 25.10
C TYR A 9 35.53 -6.83 23.99
N VAL A 10 36.38 -5.84 23.72
CA VAL A 10 36.15 -4.88 22.62
C VAL A 10 36.18 -5.59 21.27
N VAL A 11 37.17 -6.47 21.04
CA VAL A 11 37.28 -7.26 19.79
C VAL A 11 36.04 -8.18 19.63
N LEU A 12 35.64 -8.85 20.70
CA LEU A 12 34.44 -9.72 20.67
C LEU A 12 33.17 -8.94 20.38
N PHE A 13 33.00 -7.76 20.98
CA PHE A 13 31.86 -6.87 20.72
C PHE A 13 31.84 -6.38 19.27
N LEU A 14 32.97 -5.97 18.71
CA LEU A 14 33.07 -5.56 17.30
C LEU A 14 32.77 -6.73 16.35
N PHE A 15 33.19 -7.93 16.69
CA PHE A 15 32.93 -9.13 15.89
C PHE A 15 31.44 -9.49 15.89
N VAL A 16 30.78 -9.45 17.06
CA VAL A 16 29.33 -9.67 17.19
C VAL A 16 28.56 -8.59 16.45
N ALA A 17 28.96 -7.31 16.57
CA ALA A 17 28.32 -6.22 15.86
C ALA A 17 28.45 -6.38 14.32
N ALA A 18 29.62 -6.80 13.82
CA ALA A 18 29.82 -7.08 12.40
C ALA A 18 28.93 -8.22 11.89
N ILE A 19 28.79 -9.30 12.66
CA ILE A 19 27.89 -10.42 12.32
C ILE A 19 26.42 -9.94 12.24
N LEU A 20 25.98 -9.12 13.19
CA LEU A 20 24.61 -8.58 13.19
C LEU A 20 24.37 -7.66 11.98
N VAL A 21 25.33 -6.82 11.58
CA VAL A 21 25.22 -5.99 10.40
C VAL A 21 25.17 -6.83 9.11
N ILE A 22 25.99 -7.87 9.01
CA ILE A 22 26.01 -8.77 7.86
C ILE A 22 24.70 -9.55 7.75
N SER A 23 24.18 -10.07 8.88
CA SER A 23 22.92 -10.82 8.90
C SER A 23 21.72 -9.92 8.56
N ALA A 24 21.69 -8.68 9.05
CA ALA A 24 20.68 -7.69 8.67
C ALA A 24 20.76 -7.33 7.17
N GLY A 25 21.97 -7.18 6.62
CA GLY A 25 22.17 -6.93 5.19
C GLY A 25 21.68 -8.09 4.32
N MET A 26 21.95 -9.33 4.73
CA MET A 26 21.44 -10.53 4.01
C MET A 26 19.92 -10.62 4.06
N ALA A 27 19.29 -10.38 5.21
CA ALA A 27 17.84 -10.36 5.34
C ALA A 27 17.18 -9.29 4.44
N VAL A 28 17.75 -8.08 4.37
CA VAL A 28 17.27 -7.02 3.46
C VAL A 28 17.41 -7.41 1.99
N ASN A 29 18.50 -8.07 1.60
CA ASN A 29 18.68 -8.53 0.22
C ASN A 29 17.70 -9.65 -0.12
N GLN A 30 17.46 -10.60 0.77
CA GLN A 30 16.52 -11.68 0.58
C GLN A 30 15.08 -11.16 0.41
N LEU A 31 14.69 -10.14 1.19
CA LEU A 31 13.40 -9.46 1.02
C LEU A 31 13.29 -8.75 -0.33
N LYS A 32 14.37 -8.10 -0.79
CA LYS A 32 14.40 -7.47 -2.12
C LYS A 32 14.21 -8.49 -3.25
N GLU A 33 14.92 -9.61 -3.18
CA GLU A 33 14.80 -10.68 -4.16
C GLU A 33 13.38 -11.23 -4.21
N GLN A 34 12.75 -11.46 -3.07
CA GLN A 34 11.37 -11.93 -2.98
C GLN A 34 10.37 -10.98 -3.67
N PHE A 35 10.53 -9.66 -3.51
CA PHE A 35 9.67 -8.67 -4.19
C PHE A 35 9.92 -8.60 -5.68
N VAL A 36 11.18 -8.67 -6.10
CA VAL A 36 11.55 -8.69 -7.52
C VAL A 36 11.00 -9.94 -8.20
N ASP A 37 11.05 -11.10 -7.56
CA ASP A 37 10.51 -12.35 -8.08
C ASP A 37 8.98 -12.25 -8.28
N ILE A 38 8.24 -11.74 -7.30
CA ILE A 38 6.79 -11.53 -7.41
C ILE A 38 6.45 -10.57 -8.56
N GLN A 39 7.21 -9.47 -8.70
CA GLN A 39 6.99 -8.51 -9.79
C GLN A 39 7.33 -9.09 -11.17
N ASN A 40 8.41 -9.86 -11.28
CA ASN A 40 8.79 -10.54 -12.51
C ASN A 40 7.76 -11.61 -12.90
N GLU A 41 7.25 -12.37 -11.93
CA GLU A 41 6.17 -13.32 -12.15
C GLU A 41 4.89 -12.64 -12.65
N ALA A 42 4.54 -11.46 -12.08
CA ALA A 42 3.39 -10.69 -12.49
C ALA A 42 3.50 -10.19 -13.95
N GLN A 43 4.69 -9.75 -14.37
CA GLN A 43 4.92 -9.26 -15.75
C GLN A 43 4.84 -10.36 -16.81
N THR A 44 5.07 -11.61 -16.44
CA THR A 44 5.09 -12.75 -17.39
C THR A 44 3.77 -13.52 -17.46
N MET A 45 2.82 -13.24 -16.56
CA MET A 45 1.56 -13.98 -16.45
C MET A 45 0.36 -13.18 -16.96
N ASN A 46 -0.63 -13.89 -17.52
CA ASN A 46 -1.95 -13.31 -17.76
C ASN A 46 -2.58 -12.95 -16.40
N ASP A 47 -3.06 -11.72 -16.27
CA ASP A 47 -3.45 -11.06 -15.00
C ASP A 47 -4.31 -11.91 -14.04
N ASN A 48 -5.26 -12.68 -14.58
CA ASN A 48 -6.14 -13.53 -13.77
C ASN A 48 -5.41 -14.72 -13.10
N ASN A 49 -4.24 -15.08 -13.60
CA ASN A 49 -3.47 -16.22 -13.09
C ASN A 49 -2.55 -15.84 -11.90
N ILE A 50 -2.16 -14.55 -11.78
CA ILE A 50 -1.26 -14.09 -10.70
C ILE A 50 -1.91 -14.22 -9.32
N VAL A 51 -3.17 -13.76 -9.18
CA VAL A 51 -3.88 -13.80 -7.91
C VAL A 51 -4.11 -15.22 -7.43
N ASP A 52 -4.50 -16.14 -8.32
CA ASP A 52 -4.70 -17.55 -7.98
C ASP A 52 -3.41 -18.25 -7.58
N LYS A 53 -2.30 -17.93 -8.25
CA LYS A 53 -0.97 -18.43 -7.87
C LYS A 53 -0.55 -17.95 -6.49
N LEU A 54 -0.71 -16.66 -6.22
CA LEU A 54 -0.37 -16.08 -4.92
C LEU A 54 -1.30 -16.59 -3.80
N ARG A 55 -2.58 -16.85 -4.08
CA ARG A 55 -3.51 -17.49 -3.12
C ARG A 55 -3.12 -18.91 -2.75
N LYS A 56 -2.51 -19.66 -3.66
CA LYS A 56 -1.95 -20.98 -3.32
C LYS A 56 -0.81 -20.88 -2.31
N ARG A 57 -0.02 -19.81 -2.38
CA ARG A 57 1.07 -19.52 -1.44
C ARG A 57 0.54 -19.01 -0.10
N ASN A 58 -0.43 -18.07 -0.14
CA ASN A 58 -1.08 -17.56 1.06
C ASN A 58 -2.56 -17.20 0.78
N LYS A 59 -3.46 -17.85 1.50
CA LYS A 59 -4.92 -17.67 1.37
C LYS A 59 -5.42 -16.25 1.71
N ASP A 60 -4.61 -15.47 2.44
CA ASP A 60 -4.95 -14.10 2.82
C ASP A 60 -4.76 -13.12 1.64
N VAL A 61 -4.20 -13.57 0.50
CA VAL A 61 -4.13 -12.76 -0.74
C VAL A 61 -5.53 -12.56 -1.28
N ILE A 62 -5.95 -11.30 -1.42
CA ILE A 62 -7.27 -10.94 -1.95
C ILE A 62 -7.21 -10.35 -3.36
N GLY A 63 -6.05 -9.86 -3.77
CA GLY A 63 -5.86 -9.26 -5.09
C GLY A 63 -4.41 -8.88 -5.38
N TYR A 64 -4.23 -8.25 -6.54
CA TYR A 64 -2.96 -7.68 -7.00
C TYR A 64 -3.17 -6.26 -7.48
N LEU A 65 -2.38 -5.32 -6.96
CA LEU A 65 -2.48 -3.89 -7.23
C LEU A 65 -1.31 -3.41 -8.07
N GLU A 66 -1.61 -2.66 -9.13
CA GLU A 66 -0.60 -2.06 -10.01
C GLU A 66 -0.94 -0.61 -10.31
N ILE A 67 0.08 0.23 -10.34
CA ILE A 67 0.01 1.54 -10.99
C ILE A 67 1.04 1.52 -12.12
N PRO A 68 0.62 1.51 -13.41
CA PRO A 68 1.52 1.40 -14.54
C PRO A 68 2.64 2.44 -14.51
N ASP A 69 3.84 2.03 -14.92
CA ASP A 69 5.05 2.86 -14.98
C ASP A 69 5.51 3.42 -13.63
N THR A 70 5.13 2.75 -12.53
CA THR A 70 5.58 3.08 -11.17
C THR A 70 6.13 1.83 -10.46
N THR A 71 6.64 2.00 -9.24
CA THR A 71 7.09 0.88 -8.39
C THR A 71 5.94 0.15 -7.69
N ILE A 72 4.69 0.60 -7.85
CA ILE A 72 3.53 -0.02 -7.20
C ILE A 72 3.04 -1.19 -8.05
N SER A 73 3.46 -2.39 -7.66
CA SER A 73 3.07 -3.66 -8.26
C SER A 73 3.20 -4.72 -7.17
N TYR A 74 2.10 -4.96 -6.41
CA TYR A 74 2.14 -5.74 -5.17
C TYR A 74 0.88 -6.60 -4.97
N PRO A 75 1.02 -7.78 -4.32
CA PRO A 75 -0.13 -8.47 -3.78
C PRO A 75 -0.81 -7.61 -2.71
N VAL A 76 -2.13 -7.74 -2.60
CA VAL A 76 -2.92 -7.11 -1.53
C VAL A 76 -3.46 -8.21 -0.63
N MET A 77 -3.22 -8.05 0.66
CA MET A 77 -3.58 -9.00 1.69
C MET A 77 -4.83 -8.54 2.44
N GLN A 78 -5.56 -9.48 3.07
CA GLN A 78 -6.55 -9.13 4.08
C GLN A 78 -6.58 -10.19 5.17
N LYS A 79 -6.56 -9.76 6.44
CA LYS A 79 -6.68 -10.63 7.61
C LYS A 79 -7.65 -9.98 8.59
N LYS A 80 -8.92 -10.41 8.55
CA LYS A 80 -10.03 -9.78 9.31
C LYS A 80 -9.90 -9.99 10.82
N ASP A 81 -9.33 -11.12 11.26
CA ASP A 81 -9.10 -11.46 12.67
C ASP A 81 -7.87 -10.77 13.28
N ASN A 82 -6.97 -10.20 12.45
CA ASN A 82 -5.83 -9.39 12.87
C ASN A 82 -5.57 -8.29 11.84
N PRO A 83 -6.30 -7.15 11.92
CA PRO A 83 -6.36 -6.12 10.88
C PRO A 83 -5.02 -5.57 10.40
N ASP A 84 -4.06 -5.41 11.31
CA ASP A 84 -2.76 -4.79 11.03
C ASP A 84 -1.62 -5.82 10.87
N PHE A 85 -1.96 -7.11 10.74
CA PHE A 85 -0.95 -8.17 10.63
C PHE A 85 0.06 -7.89 9.52
N TYR A 86 -0.42 -7.55 8.32
CA TYR A 86 0.43 -7.29 7.15
C TYR A 86 1.13 -5.93 7.17
N LEU A 87 0.90 -5.10 8.17
CA LEU A 87 1.72 -3.91 8.41
C LEU A 87 3.20 -4.29 8.60
N ASN A 88 3.47 -5.44 9.28
CA ASN A 88 4.81 -5.88 9.61
C ASN A 88 5.09 -7.34 9.19
N HIS A 89 4.37 -7.87 8.19
CA HIS A 89 4.59 -9.21 7.67
C HIS A 89 4.56 -9.25 6.15
N ASP A 90 5.41 -10.12 5.59
CA ASP A 90 5.42 -10.42 4.16
C ASP A 90 4.32 -11.43 3.77
N ILE A 91 4.28 -11.78 2.48
CA ILE A 91 3.30 -12.74 1.95
C ILE A 91 3.45 -14.13 2.58
N ASP A 92 4.63 -14.51 3.05
CA ASP A 92 4.88 -15.80 3.71
C ASP A 92 4.63 -15.76 5.22
N LYS A 93 4.09 -14.66 5.73
CA LYS A 93 3.81 -14.43 7.15
C LYS A 93 5.07 -14.29 8.02
N ASN A 94 6.23 -14.06 7.41
CA ASN A 94 7.43 -13.72 8.15
C ASN A 94 7.41 -12.24 8.52
N TYR A 95 8.06 -11.90 9.64
CA TYR A 95 8.25 -10.50 9.99
C TYR A 95 9.00 -9.75 8.89
N SER A 96 8.46 -8.63 8.47
CA SER A 96 9.03 -7.75 7.45
C SER A 96 8.83 -6.29 7.83
N PHE A 97 9.91 -5.53 7.95
CA PHE A 97 9.83 -4.08 8.14
C PHE A 97 9.07 -3.35 7.00
N TYR A 98 9.07 -3.93 5.80
CA TYR A 98 8.34 -3.39 4.65
C TYR A 98 6.84 -3.66 4.71
N GLY A 99 6.41 -4.70 5.43
CA GLY A 99 5.05 -5.19 5.38
C GLY A 99 4.62 -5.63 3.98
N THR A 100 3.34 -5.75 3.78
CA THR A 100 2.70 -5.98 2.47
C THR A 100 1.45 -5.11 2.41
N PRO A 101 1.10 -4.46 1.28
CA PRO A 101 -0.15 -3.73 1.16
C PRO A 101 -1.36 -4.58 1.56
N TYR A 102 -2.27 -4.00 2.32
CA TYR A 102 -3.41 -4.75 2.84
C TYR A 102 -4.71 -3.93 2.83
N LEU A 103 -5.80 -4.63 2.52
CA LEU A 103 -7.14 -4.09 2.56
C LEU A 103 -7.61 -3.96 4.01
N SER A 104 -8.24 -2.86 4.33
CA SER A 104 -8.89 -2.66 5.64
C SER A 104 -9.77 -3.85 6.00
N ALA A 105 -9.69 -4.30 7.25
CA ALA A 105 -10.51 -5.42 7.74
C ALA A 105 -12.02 -5.11 7.71
N TYR A 106 -12.38 -3.82 7.71
CA TYR A 106 -13.77 -3.37 7.60
C TYR A 106 -14.33 -3.40 6.18
N CYS A 107 -13.46 -3.54 5.17
CA CYS A 107 -13.87 -3.63 3.78
C CYS A 107 -14.26 -5.06 3.39
N ASP A 108 -15.27 -5.14 2.54
CA ASP A 108 -15.67 -6.35 1.83
C ASP A 108 -15.54 -6.08 0.32
N LEU A 109 -14.85 -6.95 -0.41
CA LEU A 109 -14.55 -6.74 -1.83
C LEU A 109 -15.79 -6.55 -2.70
N GLU A 110 -16.88 -7.24 -2.35
CA GLU A 110 -18.12 -7.22 -3.13
C GLU A 110 -19.09 -6.11 -2.69
N LYS A 111 -19.16 -5.87 -1.37
CA LYS A 111 -20.22 -5.03 -0.77
C LYS A 111 -19.81 -3.59 -0.53
N SER A 112 -18.55 -3.35 -0.18
CA SER A 112 -18.09 -2.00 0.17
C SER A 112 -18.10 -1.06 -1.03
N ASP A 113 -18.54 0.17 -0.83
CA ASP A 113 -18.45 1.24 -1.82
C ASP A 113 -17.02 1.79 -1.90
N ASN A 114 -16.27 1.71 -0.81
CA ASN A 114 -14.88 2.18 -0.75
C ASN A 114 -13.95 1.06 -0.25
N LEU A 115 -13.04 0.63 -1.11
CA LEU A 115 -12.00 -0.33 -0.78
C LEU A 115 -10.74 0.43 -0.35
N ILE A 116 -10.35 0.32 0.91
CA ILE A 116 -9.25 1.08 1.49
C ILE A 116 -8.03 0.17 1.66
N ILE A 117 -6.98 0.44 0.90
CA ILE A 117 -5.71 -0.30 0.94
C ILE A 117 -4.64 0.56 1.61
N TYR A 118 -3.99 0.00 2.61
CA TYR A 118 -2.88 0.61 3.33
C TYR A 118 -1.55 0.01 2.89
N GLY A 119 -0.50 0.81 2.90
CA GLY A 119 0.86 0.36 2.69
C GLY A 119 1.87 1.36 3.26
N HIS A 120 3.04 0.87 3.64
CA HIS A 120 4.10 1.71 4.18
C HIS A 120 4.65 2.72 3.17
N ASN A 121 4.99 3.91 3.66
CA ASN A 121 5.83 4.86 2.94
C ASN A 121 7.31 4.51 3.19
N ILE A 122 7.90 3.79 2.25
CA ILE A 122 9.29 3.39 2.32
C ILE A 122 10.14 4.26 1.39
N ASN A 123 11.33 4.67 1.86
CA ASN A 123 12.28 5.45 1.09
C ASN A 123 12.63 4.78 -0.25
N GLY A 124 12.87 5.59 -1.27
CA GLY A 124 13.12 5.10 -2.63
C GLY A 124 11.84 4.64 -3.37
N GLY A 125 10.66 5.07 -2.91
CA GLY A 125 9.39 4.80 -3.58
C GLY A 125 8.88 3.37 -3.43
N LYS A 126 9.47 2.57 -2.53
CA LYS A 126 9.03 1.20 -2.27
C LYS A 126 7.70 1.17 -1.51
N MET A 127 7.00 0.05 -1.60
CA MET A 127 5.64 -0.11 -1.10
C MET A 127 4.75 1.03 -1.60
N PHE A 128 4.08 1.76 -0.72
CA PHE A 128 3.29 2.94 -1.08
C PHE A 128 4.07 4.26 -1.00
N GLY A 129 5.41 4.21 -0.88
CA GLY A 129 6.26 5.40 -0.95
C GLY A 129 6.09 6.19 -2.25
N ALA A 130 5.84 5.51 -3.39
CA ALA A 130 5.56 6.15 -4.67
C ALA A 130 4.27 6.98 -4.68
N LEU A 131 3.27 6.70 -3.81
CA LEU A 131 2.07 7.54 -3.69
C LEU A 131 2.40 8.98 -3.32
N THR A 132 3.48 9.21 -2.60
CA THR A 132 3.87 10.58 -2.22
C THR A 132 4.31 11.43 -3.41
N GLN A 133 4.61 10.82 -4.56
CA GLN A 133 4.93 11.52 -5.81
C GLN A 133 3.69 12.15 -6.45
N TYR A 134 2.49 11.66 -6.13
CA TYR A 134 1.24 12.27 -6.58
C TYR A 134 0.99 13.68 -6.04
N ARG A 135 1.84 14.20 -5.16
CA ARG A 135 1.85 15.65 -4.82
C ARG A 135 2.32 16.51 -5.99
N ASP A 136 3.04 15.94 -6.94
CA ASP A 136 3.39 16.57 -8.21
C ASP A 136 2.30 16.26 -9.25
N GLU A 137 1.62 17.31 -9.72
CA GLU A 137 0.59 17.19 -10.74
C GLU A 137 1.12 16.57 -12.05
N THR A 138 2.41 16.78 -12.36
CA THR A 138 3.05 16.18 -13.53
C THR A 138 3.12 14.65 -13.39
N PHE A 139 3.38 14.15 -12.20
CA PHE A 139 3.34 12.71 -11.91
C PHE A 139 1.92 12.17 -12.05
N TYR A 140 0.92 12.85 -11.46
CA TYR A 140 -0.49 12.48 -11.62
C TYR A 140 -0.89 12.42 -13.10
N LYS A 141 -0.54 13.43 -13.91
CA LYS A 141 -0.90 13.47 -15.33
C LYS A 141 -0.38 12.28 -16.15
N LYS A 142 0.73 11.68 -15.72
CA LYS A 142 1.32 10.47 -16.34
C LYS A 142 0.74 9.17 -15.81
N HIS A 143 0.30 9.12 -14.54
CA HIS A 143 -0.11 7.92 -13.84
C HIS A 143 -1.53 8.03 -13.28
N LYS A 144 -2.52 8.23 -14.18
CA LYS A 144 -3.92 8.48 -13.80
C LYS A 144 -4.71 7.21 -13.48
N ASP A 145 -4.17 6.05 -13.86
CA ASP A 145 -4.87 4.78 -13.81
C ASP A 145 -4.29 3.87 -12.73
N ILE A 146 -5.16 3.16 -12.03
CA ILE A 146 -4.81 2.10 -11.10
C ILE A 146 -5.48 0.82 -11.59
N LEU A 147 -4.76 -0.29 -11.57
CA LEU A 147 -5.25 -1.61 -11.90
C LEU A 147 -5.34 -2.42 -10.61
N PHE A 148 -6.50 -3.01 -10.35
CA PHE A 148 -6.69 -3.89 -9.21
C PHE A 148 -7.35 -5.19 -9.67
N THR A 149 -6.57 -6.26 -9.64
CA THR A 149 -7.01 -7.61 -10.03
C THR A 149 -7.43 -8.38 -8.79
N THR A 150 -8.65 -8.89 -8.77
CA THR A 150 -9.19 -9.81 -7.75
C THR A 150 -9.55 -11.15 -8.38
N LYS A 151 -10.79 -11.33 -8.85
CA LYS A 151 -11.21 -12.36 -9.82
C LYS A 151 -10.97 -11.88 -11.23
N ASP A 152 -11.31 -10.60 -11.47
CA ASP A 152 -11.16 -9.91 -12.73
C ASP A 152 -10.28 -8.69 -12.52
N LYS A 153 -9.60 -8.27 -13.60
CA LYS A 153 -8.81 -7.05 -13.62
C LYS A 153 -9.74 -5.86 -13.79
N LYS A 154 -9.77 -5.01 -12.79
CA LYS A 154 -10.54 -3.77 -12.79
C LYS A 154 -9.63 -2.57 -12.96
N LYS A 155 -10.09 -1.59 -13.70
CA LYS A 155 -9.40 -0.32 -13.91
C LYS A 155 -10.09 0.78 -13.12
N TYR A 156 -9.31 1.55 -12.40
CA TYR A 156 -9.76 2.71 -11.62
C TYR A 156 -9.11 3.98 -12.15
N LYS A 157 -9.86 5.09 -12.15
CA LYS A 157 -9.38 6.42 -12.54
C LYS A 157 -9.24 7.30 -11.32
N ILE A 158 -8.07 7.89 -11.11
CA ILE A 158 -7.84 8.77 -9.97
C ILE A 158 -8.68 10.05 -10.13
N PHE A 159 -9.46 10.39 -9.10
CA PHE A 159 -10.30 11.58 -9.03
C PHE A 159 -9.90 12.55 -7.92
N SER A 160 -9.07 12.14 -6.97
CA SER A 160 -8.55 13.03 -5.94
C SER A 160 -7.23 12.51 -5.36
N VAL A 161 -6.34 13.43 -5.03
CA VAL A 161 -5.14 13.20 -4.23
C VAL A 161 -5.16 14.18 -3.07
N ILE A 162 -5.00 13.69 -1.86
CA ILE A 162 -5.00 14.52 -0.65
C ILE A 162 -3.74 14.28 0.19
N SER A 163 -3.33 15.31 0.92
CA SER A 163 -2.37 15.21 2.02
C SER A 163 -3.02 15.83 3.25
N VAL A 164 -3.48 15.00 4.18
CA VAL A 164 -4.38 15.41 5.25
C VAL A 164 -3.94 14.85 6.60
N ASN A 165 -4.19 15.62 7.68
CA ASN A 165 -4.13 15.05 9.03
C ASN A 165 -5.30 14.07 9.20
N LYS A 166 -5.00 12.84 9.60
CA LYS A 166 -6.02 11.79 9.78
C LYS A 166 -7.11 12.16 10.78
N ASN A 167 -6.83 13.07 11.73
CA ASN A 167 -7.80 13.50 12.74
C ASN A 167 -8.78 14.56 12.18
N ASP A 168 -8.35 15.35 11.16
CA ASP A 168 -9.20 16.39 10.54
C ASP A 168 -10.17 15.78 9.51
N PHE A 169 -9.74 14.73 8.82
CA PHE A 169 -10.57 14.01 7.88
C PHE A 169 -10.38 12.49 8.03
N PRO A 170 -11.22 11.82 8.82
CA PRO A 170 -11.16 10.38 9.05
C PRO A 170 -11.78 9.57 7.89
N TYR A 171 -11.21 9.69 6.68
CA TYR A 171 -11.67 9.08 5.42
C TYR A 171 -11.82 7.54 5.52
N TRP A 172 -11.06 6.90 6.40
CA TRP A 172 -11.11 5.43 6.60
C TRP A 172 -12.40 4.94 7.25
N LYS A 173 -13.22 5.83 7.80
CA LYS A 173 -14.53 5.47 8.37
C LYS A 173 -15.60 5.27 7.32
N PHE A 174 -15.41 5.84 6.12
CA PHE A 174 -16.32 5.66 5.02
C PHE A 174 -15.95 4.41 4.23
N VAL A 175 -16.67 3.33 4.48
CA VAL A 175 -16.51 2.03 3.81
C VAL A 175 -17.72 1.73 2.94
N MET A 176 -18.91 2.09 3.39
CA MET A 176 -20.17 1.89 2.69
C MET A 176 -21.10 3.06 3.01
N ALA A 177 -21.73 3.61 1.99
CA ALA A 177 -22.73 4.66 2.11
C ALA A 177 -24.03 4.10 2.67
N GLN A 178 -24.73 4.91 3.46
CA GLN A 178 -26.09 4.60 3.90
C GLN A 178 -27.10 4.86 2.78
N ASP A 179 -26.87 5.92 2.01
CA ASP A 179 -27.68 6.39 0.89
C ASP A 179 -26.85 7.28 -0.05
N GLU A 180 -27.47 7.80 -1.11
CA GLU A 180 -26.84 8.71 -2.06
C GLU A 180 -26.35 10.01 -1.41
N PRO A 181 -27.08 10.72 -0.55
CA PRO A 181 -26.59 11.90 0.16
C PRO A 181 -25.34 11.66 1.02
N ASP A 182 -25.24 10.50 1.68
CA ASP A 182 -24.04 10.13 2.46
C ASP A 182 -22.83 9.91 1.54
N TYR A 183 -23.03 9.21 0.42
CA TYR A 183 -21.99 9.03 -0.60
C TYR A 183 -21.50 10.37 -1.16
N ASP A 184 -22.43 11.23 -1.60
CA ASP A 184 -22.11 12.54 -2.17
C ASP A 184 -21.41 13.44 -1.16
N THR A 185 -21.82 13.40 0.10
CA THR A 185 -21.14 14.13 1.18
C THR A 185 -19.68 13.70 1.31
N PHE A 186 -19.42 12.40 1.27
CA PHE A 186 -18.05 11.88 1.31
C PHE A 186 -17.24 12.31 0.07
N ILE A 187 -17.78 12.15 -1.14
CA ILE A 187 -17.11 12.56 -2.39
C ILE A 187 -16.79 14.06 -2.39
N ASN A 188 -17.75 14.89 -2.00
CA ASN A 188 -17.55 16.34 -1.91
C ASN A 188 -16.45 16.69 -0.91
N LYS A 189 -16.41 16.00 0.24
CA LYS A 189 -15.37 16.18 1.24
C LYS A 189 -13.99 15.78 0.70
N VAL A 190 -13.88 14.62 0.03
CA VAL A 190 -12.64 14.17 -0.62
C VAL A 190 -12.15 15.18 -1.64
N ARG A 191 -13.04 15.71 -2.48
CA ARG A 191 -12.69 16.73 -3.50
C ARG A 191 -12.27 18.06 -2.88
N GLN A 192 -12.90 18.47 -1.77
CA GLN A 192 -12.52 19.69 -1.04
C GLN A 192 -11.08 19.65 -0.53
N TYR A 193 -10.58 18.46 -0.14
CA TYR A 193 -9.20 18.26 0.31
C TYR A 193 -8.22 17.97 -0.83
N SER A 194 -8.68 17.84 -2.08
CA SER A 194 -7.82 17.53 -3.21
C SER A 194 -6.79 18.62 -3.43
N ILE A 195 -5.52 18.23 -3.62
CA ILE A 195 -4.41 19.17 -3.79
C ILE A 195 -4.38 19.83 -5.16
N TYR A 196 -5.15 19.32 -6.11
CA TYR A 196 -5.40 19.92 -7.42
C TYR A 196 -6.78 19.50 -7.96
N ASP A 197 -7.31 20.29 -8.88
CA ASP A 197 -8.60 20.00 -9.47
C ASP A 197 -8.51 18.88 -10.51
N ILE A 198 -9.37 17.89 -10.37
CA ILE A 198 -9.52 16.77 -11.29
C ILE A 198 -10.98 16.69 -11.71
N ASP A 199 -11.24 16.84 -13.00
CA ASP A 199 -12.59 16.82 -13.57
C ASP A 199 -13.17 15.41 -13.67
N ILE A 200 -13.27 14.75 -12.52
CA ILE A 200 -13.92 13.45 -12.34
C ILE A 200 -14.68 13.50 -11.03
N THR A 201 -15.98 13.21 -11.09
CA THR A 201 -16.84 13.14 -9.90
C THR A 201 -17.54 11.78 -9.87
N PRO A 202 -17.15 10.89 -8.94
CA PRO A 202 -17.85 9.63 -8.75
C PRO A 202 -19.32 9.83 -8.41
N LYS A 203 -20.18 8.91 -8.88
CA LYS A 203 -21.62 8.91 -8.63
C LYS A 203 -21.97 7.78 -7.67
N TYR A 204 -23.06 7.95 -6.94
CA TYR A 204 -23.61 6.90 -6.06
C TYR A 204 -23.76 5.56 -6.81
N GLY A 205 -23.26 4.50 -6.18
CA GLY A 205 -23.18 3.16 -6.77
C GLY A 205 -21.89 2.84 -7.51
N GLU A 206 -21.02 3.84 -7.80
CA GLU A 206 -19.69 3.59 -8.32
C GLU A 206 -18.71 3.23 -7.20
N LYS A 207 -17.89 2.22 -7.42
CA LYS A 207 -16.91 1.73 -6.45
C LYS A 207 -15.69 2.66 -6.38
N ILE A 208 -15.25 2.92 -5.15
CA ILE A 208 -14.04 3.71 -4.87
C ILE A 208 -12.92 2.79 -4.43
N LEU A 209 -11.72 3.08 -4.89
CA LEU A 209 -10.47 2.52 -4.39
C LEU A 209 -9.65 3.63 -3.74
N THR A 210 -9.33 3.47 -2.47
CA THR A 210 -8.53 4.40 -1.67
C THR A 210 -7.18 3.77 -1.34
N LEU A 211 -6.09 4.39 -1.79
CA LEU A 211 -4.73 3.99 -1.43
C LEU A 211 -4.17 4.98 -0.41
N SER A 212 -3.73 4.48 0.73
CA SER A 212 -3.29 5.32 1.84
C SER A 212 -1.90 4.96 2.36
N THR A 213 -1.07 5.96 2.57
CA THR A 213 0.25 5.84 3.19
C THR A 213 0.56 7.02 4.12
N CYS A 214 1.59 6.87 4.96
CA CYS A 214 2.07 7.97 5.80
C CYS A 214 2.69 9.10 4.95
N ASP A 215 2.42 10.35 5.31
CA ASP A 215 3.08 11.52 4.74
C ASP A 215 4.17 12.04 5.67
N ASN A 216 5.30 11.33 5.75
CA ASN A 216 6.38 11.58 6.71
C ASN A 216 6.98 13.00 6.64
N ARG A 217 6.76 13.74 5.53
CA ARG A 217 7.23 15.13 5.40
C ARG A 217 6.42 16.11 6.24
N ARG A 218 5.15 15.75 6.54
CA ARG A 218 4.22 16.59 7.29
C ARG A 218 4.03 16.16 8.74
N GLY A 219 4.55 14.98 9.11
CA GLY A 219 4.44 14.42 10.46
C GLY A 219 3.64 13.12 10.51
N ASP A 220 3.69 12.44 11.66
CA ASP A 220 3.19 11.07 11.83
C ASP A 220 1.67 10.93 11.66
N ASP A 221 0.91 12.02 11.90
CA ASP A 221 -0.54 12.01 11.74
C ASP A 221 -1.00 12.32 10.30
N TYR A 222 -0.07 12.75 9.43
CA TYR A 222 -0.43 13.07 8.05
C TYR A 222 -0.42 11.83 7.17
N ARG A 223 -1.37 11.81 6.23
CA ARG A 223 -1.51 10.76 5.22
C ARG A 223 -1.51 11.34 3.82
N CYS A 224 -0.78 10.70 2.92
CA CYS A 224 -0.94 10.89 1.49
C CYS A 224 -1.93 9.84 1.01
N VAL A 225 -3.06 10.27 0.43
CA VAL A 225 -4.14 9.39 0.04
C VAL A 225 -4.53 9.67 -1.41
N VAL A 226 -4.65 8.62 -2.18
CA VAL A 226 -5.11 8.65 -3.58
C VAL A 226 -6.47 7.97 -3.65
N PHE A 227 -7.46 8.66 -4.20
CA PHE A 227 -8.81 8.14 -4.42
C PHE A 227 -9.04 7.94 -5.91
N ALA A 228 -9.56 6.79 -6.26
CA ALA A 228 -9.88 6.45 -7.64
C ALA A 228 -11.26 5.79 -7.72
N VAL A 229 -11.97 6.01 -8.83
CA VAL A 229 -13.29 5.43 -9.12
C VAL A 229 -13.15 4.32 -10.15
N GLU A 230 -13.89 3.22 -9.96
CA GLU A 230 -13.93 2.09 -10.90
C GLU A 230 -14.50 2.55 -12.24
N LEU A 231 -13.81 2.20 -13.34
CA LEU A 231 -14.32 2.38 -14.69
C LEU A 231 -15.12 1.13 -15.05
N VAL A 232 -16.44 1.29 -15.10
CA VAL A 232 -17.33 0.23 -15.63
C VAL A 232 -17.20 0.26 -17.16
N GLY A 233 -16.68 -0.83 -17.74
CA GLY A 233 -16.52 -1.01 -19.18
C GLY A 233 -17.82 -1.38 -19.87
#